data_a87e05f2059f56c4e77f36b94b738c6e
#
_entry.id   a87e05f2059f56c4e77f36b94b738c6e
#
_cell.length_a   1.000
_cell.length_b   1.000
_cell.length_c   1.000
_cell.angle_alpha   90.00
_cell.angle_beta   90.00
_cell.angle_gamma   90.00
#
_symmetry.space_group_name_H-M   'P 1'
#
loop_
_entity.id
_entity.type
_entity.pdbx_description
1 polymer ?
#
loop_
_entity_poly.entity_id
_entity_poly.type
_entity_poly.pdbx_seq_one_letter_code
_entity_poly.pdbx_strand_id
1 'polypeptide(L)'
;TGVGKTELVKQAADYLFNDPNAFVRFDMTEYVNTDSVDRFRKLVTARVWEYPFSILLFDEIEKANGNVVRLLMQILDDGRLVDVNDRVVNFSNAYIFGTSNLGSEIFESASQYGSKSRSYERNVKKSIIETSKDGGFPPELVNRFDTIVPFNPLSRETMIKLLYAKARKLLNKFYKQHGVKVFIGPRVL
;
A
#
# COMPACT_ATOMS: atom_id res chain seq x y z
N THR A 1 -2.86 10.22 5.72
CA THR A 1 -3.70 9.01 5.77
C THR A 1 -5.02 9.23 5.05
N GLY A 2 -5.67 8.17 4.54
CA GLY A 2 -7.02 8.28 3.96
C GLY A 2 -7.11 8.85 2.54
N VAL A 3 -6.01 9.08 1.85
CA VAL A 3 -5.98 9.64 0.48
C VAL A 3 -6.22 8.61 -0.63
N GLY A 4 -6.44 7.34 -0.28
CA GLY A 4 -6.78 6.29 -1.25
C GLY A 4 -5.63 5.39 -1.70
N LYS A 5 -4.45 5.43 -1.05
CA LYS A 5 -3.29 4.58 -1.40
C LYS A 5 -3.67 3.08 -1.49
N THR A 6 -4.16 2.52 -0.41
CA THR A 6 -4.58 1.12 -0.32
C THR A 6 -5.72 0.78 -1.29
N GLU A 7 -6.66 1.70 -1.49
CA GLU A 7 -7.79 1.51 -2.41
C GLU A 7 -7.32 1.44 -3.87
N LEU A 8 -6.34 2.26 -4.27
CA LEU A 8 -5.75 2.20 -5.61
C LEU A 8 -5.15 0.82 -5.90
N VAL A 9 -4.36 0.28 -4.97
CA VAL A 9 -3.73 -1.03 -5.14
C VAL A 9 -4.77 -2.15 -5.22
N LYS A 10 -5.84 -2.04 -4.44
CA LYS A 10 -6.96 -2.99 -4.51
C LYS A 10 -7.67 -2.94 -5.86
N GLN A 11 -7.94 -1.75 -6.39
CA GLN A 11 -8.53 -1.60 -7.72
C GLN A 11 -7.60 -2.11 -8.83
N ALA A 12 -6.28 -1.93 -8.67
CA ALA A 12 -5.30 -2.51 -9.59
C ALA A 12 -5.34 -4.05 -9.58
N ALA A 13 -5.50 -4.68 -8.41
CA ALA A 13 -5.64 -6.12 -8.28
C ALA A 13 -6.92 -6.63 -8.96
N ASP A 14 -8.04 -5.98 -8.72
CA ASP A 14 -9.32 -6.32 -9.35
C ASP A 14 -9.22 -6.19 -10.89
N TYR A 15 -8.52 -5.17 -11.39
CA TYR A 15 -8.33 -4.95 -12.83
C TYR A 15 -7.41 -5.99 -13.49
N LEU A 16 -6.29 -6.33 -12.84
CA LEU A 16 -5.27 -7.21 -13.41
C LEU A 16 -5.63 -8.69 -13.33
N PHE A 17 -6.25 -9.11 -12.24
CA PHE A 17 -6.45 -10.53 -11.96
C PHE A 17 -7.92 -10.95 -11.91
N ASN A 18 -8.83 -10.03 -11.63
CA ASN A 18 -10.26 -10.32 -11.41
C ASN A 18 -10.52 -11.50 -10.44
N ASP A 19 -9.57 -11.71 -9.51
CA ASP A 19 -9.61 -12.75 -8.48
C ASP A 19 -9.35 -12.12 -7.11
N PRO A 20 -10.30 -12.20 -6.17
CA PRO A 20 -10.11 -11.69 -4.81
C PRO A 20 -8.90 -12.29 -4.08
N ASN A 21 -8.52 -13.52 -4.44
CA ASN A 21 -7.37 -14.19 -3.84
C ASN A 21 -6.04 -13.67 -4.38
N ALA A 22 -6.03 -12.99 -5.51
CA ALA A 22 -4.81 -12.39 -6.06
C ALA A 22 -4.37 -11.11 -5.33
N PHE A 23 -5.11 -10.64 -4.32
CA PHE A 23 -4.75 -9.45 -3.52
C PHE A 23 -4.54 -9.84 -2.07
N VAL A 24 -3.36 -9.52 -1.54
CA VAL A 24 -3.02 -9.71 -0.13
C VAL A 24 -2.44 -8.44 0.46
N ARG A 25 -3.00 -8.01 1.58
CA ARG A 25 -2.50 -6.88 2.36
C ARG A 25 -1.82 -7.39 3.63
N PHE A 26 -0.60 -6.92 3.84
CA PHE A 26 0.15 -7.05 5.09
C PHE A 26 0.20 -5.68 5.75
N ASP A 27 -0.43 -5.55 6.91
CA ASP A 27 -0.35 -4.34 7.73
C ASP A 27 0.95 -4.40 8.53
N MET A 28 1.89 -3.52 8.20
CA MET A 28 3.23 -3.59 8.76
C MET A 28 3.29 -3.14 10.23
N THR A 29 2.21 -2.54 10.73
CA THR A 29 2.06 -2.25 12.16
C THR A 29 1.95 -3.52 13.02
N GLU A 30 1.59 -4.66 12.42
CA GLU A 30 1.56 -5.96 13.09
C GLU A 30 2.95 -6.61 13.22
N TYR A 31 3.97 -6.06 12.51
CA TYR A 31 5.32 -6.64 12.40
C TYR A 31 6.40 -5.70 12.95
N VAL A 32 6.11 -5.02 14.05
CA VAL A 32 7.02 -4.08 14.73
C VAL A 32 8.04 -4.80 15.60
N ASN A 33 7.63 -5.90 16.24
CA ASN A 33 8.46 -6.63 17.20
C ASN A 33 9.33 -7.68 16.51
N THR A 34 10.46 -8.01 17.12
CA THR A 34 11.38 -9.05 16.62
C THR A 34 10.71 -10.42 16.47
N ASP A 35 9.83 -10.78 17.40
CA ASP A 35 9.11 -12.06 17.36
C ASP A 35 8.15 -12.19 16.17
N SER A 36 7.79 -11.07 15.54
CA SER A 36 6.91 -11.06 14.38
C SER A 36 7.62 -11.38 13.05
N VAL A 37 8.95 -11.44 13.02
CA VAL A 37 9.75 -11.65 11.80
C VAL A 37 9.47 -13.02 11.19
N ASP A 38 9.51 -14.09 11.97
CA ASP A 38 9.23 -15.45 11.49
C ASP A 38 7.76 -15.61 11.09
N ARG A 39 6.85 -14.96 11.83
CA ARG A 39 5.43 -14.90 11.45
C ARG A 39 5.24 -14.24 10.09
N PHE A 40 5.92 -13.12 9.85
CA PHE A 40 5.90 -12.43 8.56
C PHE A 40 6.44 -13.33 7.45
N ARG A 41 7.65 -13.91 7.66
CA ARG A 41 8.28 -14.83 6.70
C ARG A 41 7.34 -15.97 6.33
N LYS A 42 6.77 -16.66 7.33
CA LYS A 42 5.84 -17.76 7.14
C LYS A 42 4.62 -17.35 6.32
N LEU A 43 3.98 -16.24 6.66
CA LEU A 43 2.74 -15.80 6.00
C LEU A 43 2.98 -15.33 4.57
N VAL A 44 4.02 -14.54 4.32
CA VAL A 44 4.29 -14.00 2.97
C VAL A 44 4.72 -15.10 2.01
N THR A 45 5.56 -16.06 2.47
CA THR A 45 5.99 -17.20 1.65
C THR A 45 4.85 -18.17 1.38
N ALA A 46 4.03 -18.51 2.38
CA ALA A 46 2.87 -19.37 2.20
C ALA A 46 1.89 -18.77 1.19
N ARG A 47 1.68 -17.45 1.25
CA ARG A 47 0.76 -16.78 0.34
C ARG A 47 1.22 -16.81 -1.11
N VAL A 48 2.49 -16.52 -1.36
CA VAL A 48 3.05 -16.56 -2.72
C VAL A 48 3.19 -17.98 -3.23
N TRP A 49 3.43 -18.94 -2.35
CA TRP A 49 3.43 -20.37 -2.73
C TRP A 49 2.05 -20.81 -3.25
N GLU A 50 0.98 -20.37 -2.59
CA GLU A 50 -0.40 -20.71 -2.97
C GLU A 50 -0.88 -19.93 -4.20
N TYR A 51 -0.52 -18.63 -4.27
CA TYR A 51 -0.93 -17.69 -5.33
C TYR A 51 0.29 -16.94 -5.88
N PRO A 52 1.05 -17.55 -6.80
CA PRO A 52 2.28 -16.94 -7.35
C PRO A 52 2.01 -15.65 -8.14
N PHE A 53 0.86 -15.58 -8.83
CA PHE A 53 0.42 -14.39 -9.56
C PHE A 53 -0.50 -13.58 -8.68
N SER A 54 0.06 -12.65 -7.92
CA SER A 54 -0.69 -11.87 -6.95
C SER A 54 -0.13 -10.47 -6.77
N ILE A 55 -0.93 -9.62 -6.12
CA ILE A 55 -0.49 -8.32 -5.61
C ILE A 55 -0.29 -8.45 -4.10
N LEU A 56 0.91 -8.16 -3.67
CA LEU A 56 1.28 -8.05 -2.26
C LEU A 56 1.36 -6.57 -1.90
N LEU A 57 0.49 -6.14 -1.01
CA LEU A 57 0.52 -4.78 -0.47
C LEU A 57 1.11 -4.79 0.94
N PHE A 58 2.26 -4.17 1.11
CA PHE A 58 2.87 -3.88 2.40
C PHE A 58 2.45 -2.47 2.84
N ASP A 59 1.47 -2.40 3.74
CA ASP A 59 0.84 -1.14 4.15
C ASP A 59 1.57 -0.57 5.39
N GLU A 60 1.92 0.73 5.35
CA GLU A 60 2.70 1.43 6.37
C GLU A 60 4.09 0.81 6.64
N ILE A 61 4.86 0.58 5.57
CA ILE A 61 6.17 -0.12 5.64
C ILE A 61 7.11 0.52 6.66
N GLU A 62 7.03 1.84 6.90
CA GLU A 62 7.84 2.56 7.89
C GLU A 62 7.65 2.08 9.33
N LYS A 63 6.61 1.30 9.59
CA LYS A 63 6.32 0.75 10.92
C LYS A 63 6.97 -0.61 11.16
N ALA A 64 7.44 -1.26 10.08
CA ALA A 64 7.99 -2.60 10.16
C ALA A 64 9.30 -2.67 10.97
N ASN A 65 9.52 -3.81 11.64
CA ASN A 65 10.81 -4.14 12.24
C ASN A 65 11.92 -4.16 11.17
N GLY A 66 13.11 -3.71 11.50
CA GLY A 66 14.25 -3.67 10.57
C GLY A 66 14.60 -5.03 9.95
N ASN A 67 14.38 -6.14 10.65
CA ASN A 67 14.60 -7.48 10.09
C ASN A 67 13.51 -7.84 9.06
N VAL A 68 12.27 -7.42 9.26
CA VAL A 68 11.20 -7.55 8.25
C VAL A 68 11.54 -6.75 7.01
N VAL A 69 12.03 -5.52 7.17
CA VAL A 69 12.52 -4.68 6.06
C VAL A 69 13.64 -5.37 5.28
N ARG A 70 14.58 -6.06 5.96
CA ARG A 70 15.63 -6.84 5.29
C ARG A 70 15.05 -8.00 4.46
N LEU A 71 14.01 -8.69 4.96
CA LEU A 71 13.32 -9.73 4.16
C LEU A 71 12.64 -9.12 2.94
N LEU A 72 12.02 -7.95 3.06
CA LEU A 72 11.44 -7.22 1.92
C LEU A 72 12.53 -6.85 0.89
N MET A 73 13.68 -6.37 1.36
CA MET A 73 14.81 -6.06 0.47
C MET A 73 15.27 -7.31 -0.29
N GLN A 74 15.38 -8.47 0.39
CA GLN A 74 15.74 -9.73 -0.26
C GLN A 74 14.71 -10.13 -1.32
N ILE A 75 13.42 -9.99 -1.03
CA ILE A 75 12.36 -10.27 -2.02
C ILE A 75 12.50 -9.37 -3.24
N LEU A 76 12.75 -8.06 -3.04
CA LEU A 76 12.88 -7.08 -4.12
C LEU A 76 14.16 -7.28 -4.95
N ASP A 77 15.26 -7.71 -4.34
CA ASP A 77 16.54 -7.92 -5.01
C ASP A 77 16.60 -9.26 -5.74
N ASP A 78 16.31 -10.34 -5.01
CA ASP A 78 16.54 -11.70 -5.46
C ASP A 78 15.28 -12.31 -6.13
N GLY A 79 14.11 -11.69 -5.96
CA GLY A 79 12.83 -12.24 -6.40
C GLY A 79 12.47 -13.57 -5.70
N ARG A 80 13.10 -13.87 -4.56
CA ARG A 80 12.91 -15.12 -3.82
C ARG A 80 13.13 -14.95 -2.33
N LEU A 81 12.50 -15.81 -1.55
CA LEU A 81 12.71 -15.89 -0.10
C LEU A 81 12.66 -17.35 0.34
N VAL A 82 13.51 -17.71 1.30
CA VAL A 82 13.47 -19.05 1.94
C VAL A 82 12.42 -19.00 3.05
N ASP A 83 11.49 -19.96 3.02
CA ASP A 83 10.45 -20.08 4.05
C ASP A 83 11.02 -20.66 5.37
N VAL A 84 10.14 -20.82 6.36
CA VAL A 84 10.52 -21.38 7.67
C VAL A 84 10.84 -22.88 7.63
N ASN A 85 10.62 -23.56 6.49
CA ASN A 85 10.91 -24.98 6.26
C ASN A 85 12.03 -25.16 5.22
N ASP A 86 12.88 -24.18 5.03
CA ASP A 86 14.01 -24.16 4.09
C ASP A 86 13.62 -24.32 2.61
N ARG A 87 12.36 -24.05 2.23
CA ARG A 87 11.93 -24.04 0.84
C ARG A 87 12.11 -22.67 0.21
N VAL A 88 12.66 -22.65 -1.01
CA VAL A 88 12.79 -21.42 -1.78
C VAL A 88 11.45 -21.09 -2.45
N VAL A 89 10.89 -19.92 -2.14
CA VAL A 89 9.66 -19.40 -2.73
C VAL A 89 10.01 -18.29 -3.71
N ASN A 90 9.48 -18.38 -4.93
CA ASN A 90 9.73 -17.43 -6.01
C ASN A 90 8.65 -16.34 -6.05
N PHE A 91 9.07 -15.09 -6.01
CA PHE A 91 8.24 -13.87 -6.03
C PHE A 91 8.23 -13.16 -7.38
N SER A 92 8.92 -13.68 -8.41
CA SER A 92 9.10 -12.99 -9.70
C SER A 92 7.78 -12.73 -10.45
N ASN A 93 6.71 -13.43 -10.11
CA ASN A 93 5.38 -13.24 -10.69
C ASN A 93 4.44 -12.42 -9.80
N ALA A 94 4.91 -11.97 -8.65
CA ALA A 94 4.13 -11.14 -7.73
C ALA A 94 4.41 -9.66 -7.97
N TYR A 95 3.36 -8.84 -7.97
CA TYR A 95 3.50 -7.39 -7.96
C TYR A 95 3.58 -6.91 -6.51
N ILE A 96 4.62 -6.15 -6.21
CA ILE A 96 4.89 -5.67 -4.86
C ILE A 96 4.58 -4.19 -4.75
N PHE A 97 3.69 -3.85 -3.85
CA PHE A 97 3.33 -2.47 -3.52
C PHE A 97 3.66 -2.17 -2.08
N GLY A 98 4.23 -1.00 -1.85
CA GLY A 98 4.44 -0.46 -0.52
C GLY A 98 3.69 0.84 -0.33
N THR A 99 3.04 1.04 0.80
CA THR A 99 2.54 2.35 1.18
C THR A 99 3.34 2.92 2.33
N SER A 100 3.46 4.24 2.37
CA SER A 100 4.09 4.96 3.46
C SER A 100 3.44 6.32 3.67
N ASN A 101 3.54 6.85 4.88
CA ASN A 101 3.18 8.22 5.23
C ASN A 101 4.42 9.12 5.34
N LEU A 102 5.63 8.60 5.14
CA LEU A 102 6.85 9.40 5.17
C LEU A 102 6.85 10.43 4.04
N GLY A 103 7.44 11.58 4.29
CA GLY A 103 7.51 12.68 3.33
C GLY A 103 6.20 13.43 3.12
N SER A 104 5.15 13.19 3.91
CA SER A 104 3.87 13.90 3.79
C SER A 104 3.98 15.42 3.98
N GLU A 105 4.93 15.87 4.78
CA GLU A 105 5.18 17.29 5.06
C GLU A 105 5.63 18.08 3.82
N ILE A 106 6.23 17.41 2.85
CA ILE A 106 6.73 18.03 1.62
C ILE A 106 5.61 18.23 0.61
N PHE A 107 4.57 17.39 0.66
CA PHE A 107 3.44 17.53 -0.23
C PHE A 107 2.64 18.81 0.03
N GLU A 108 2.65 19.34 1.26
CA GLU A 108 2.01 20.59 1.58
C GLU A 108 2.73 21.78 0.93
N SER A 109 4.04 21.75 0.85
CA SER A 109 4.85 22.77 0.19
C SER A 109 4.99 22.59 -1.32
N ALA A 110 4.96 21.35 -1.83
CA ALA A 110 5.14 21.04 -3.26
C ALA A 110 3.85 21.19 -4.09
N SER A 111 2.68 21.25 -3.48
CA SER A 111 1.41 21.50 -4.19
C SER A 111 1.39 22.84 -4.94
N GLN A 112 2.34 23.74 -4.63
CA GLN A 112 2.55 25.02 -5.32
C GLN A 112 3.33 24.87 -6.65
N TYR A 113 4.00 23.74 -6.92
CA TYR A 113 4.92 23.56 -8.05
C TYR A 113 4.51 22.44 -9.02
N GLY A 114 3.26 22.32 -9.41
CA GLY A 114 2.82 21.46 -10.53
C GLY A 114 3.34 20.00 -10.50
N SER A 115 2.49 19.07 -10.14
CA SER A 115 2.76 17.66 -9.78
C SER A 115 3.20 16.70 -10.90
N LYS A 116 3.62 17.15 -12.10
CA LYS A 116 3.85 16.30 -13.27
C LYS A 116 5.29 16.24 -13.79
N SER A 117 6.29 16.72 -13.04
CA SER A 117 7.67 16.73 -13.54
C SER A 117 8.51 15.60 -12.90
N ARG A 118 9.44 15.03 -13.69
CA ARG A 118 10.47 14.08 -13.16
C ARG A 118 11.29 14.65 -12.00
N SER A 119 11.38 15.97 -11.90
CA SER A 119 11.99 16.67 -10.77
C SER A 119 11.18 16.49 -9.49
N TYR A 120 9.85 16.40 -9.58
CA TYR A 120 8.98 16.17 -8.43
C TYR A 120 9.18 14.78 -7.82
N GLU A 121 9.18 13.72 -8.66
CA GLU A 121 9.45 12.34 -8.19
C GLU A 121 10.82 12.23 -7.51
N ARG A 122 11.85 12.87 -8.09
CA ARG A 122 13.20 12.90 -7.52
C ARG A 122 13.22 13.61 -6.16
N ASN A 123 12.52 14.72 -6.02
CA ASN A 123 12.44 15.46 -4.77
C ASN A 123 11.68 14.67 -3.69
N VAL A 124 10.59 13.98 -4.07
CA VAL A 124 9.86 13.09 -3.19
C VAL A 124 10.75 11.95 -2.70
N LYS A 125 11.46 11.29 -3.62
CA LYS A 125 12.40 10.22 -3.29
C LYS A 125 13.50 10.71 -2.34
N LYS A 126 14.11 11.85 -2.63
CA LYS A 126 15.13 12.46 -1.79
C LYS A 126 14.61 12.74 -0.37
N SER A 127 13.41 13.26 -0.27
CA SER A 127 12.79 13.55 1.00
C SER A 127 12.42 12.32 1.82
N ILE A 128 11.89 11.28 1.19
CA ILE A 128 11.66 10.00 1.88
C ILE A 128 12.97 9.48 2.47
N ILE A 129 14.07 9.58 1.72
CA ILE A 129 15.41 9.18 2.17
C ILE A 129 15.91 10.07 3.32
N GLU A 130 15.70 11.37 3.27
CA GLU A 130 16.11 12.31 4.32
C GLU A 130 15.34 12.10 5.62
N THR A 131 14.03 11.92 5.53
CA THR A 131 13.16 11.64 6.69
C THR A 131 13.45 10.25 7.29
N SER A 132 14.02 9.34 6.50
CA SER A 132 14.39 7.99 6.95
C SER A 132 15.60 7.96 7.90
N LYS A 133 16.38 9.01 7.98
CA LYS A 133 17.57 9.10 8.88
C LYS A 133 17.19 9.06 10.36
N ASP A 134 15.95 9.41 10.68
CA ASP A 134 15.44 9.45 12.06
C ASP A 134 14.67 8.16 12.48
N GLY A 135 14.86 7.05 11.75
CA GLY A 135 14.31 5.75 12.14
C GLY A 135 13.24 5.15 11.22
N GLY A 136 13.19 5.63 9.97
CA GLY A 136 12.25 5.10 8.97
C GLY A 136 12.84 4.03 8.04
N PHE A 137 12.77 4.26 6.74
CA PHE A 137 13.28 3.34 5.71
C PHE A 137 14.77 3.40 5.54
N PRO A 138 15.48 2.30 5.35
CA PRO A 138 16.80 2.35 4.74
C PRO A 138 16.67 2.92 3.32
N PRO A 139 17.55 3.88 2.93
CA PRO A 139 17.58 4.44 1.58
C PRO A 139 17.64 3.37 0.48
N GLU A 140 18.26 2.25 0.79
CA GLU A 140 18.39 1.09 -0.08
C GLU A 140 17.04 0.51 -0.46
N LEU A 141 16.09 0.40 0.47
CA LEU A 141 14.75 -0.10 0.18
C LEU A 141 14.02 0.79 -0.84
N VAL A 142 14.10 2.11 -0.64
CA VAL A 142 13.46 3.11 -1.54
C VAL A 142 14.00 2.99 -2.96
N ASN A 143 15.29 2.65 -3.11
CA ASN A 143 15.94 2.51 -4.40
C ASN A 143 15.55 1.24 -5.16
N ARG A 144 14.96 0.25 -4.51
CA ARG A 144 14.53 -1.03 -5.10
C ARG A 144 13.13 -1.00 -5.70
N PHE A 145 12.35 0.00 -5.37
CA PHE A 145 11.07 0.21 -6.03
C PHE A 145 11.27 0.87 -7.40
N ASP A 146 10.65 0.32 -8.42
CA ASP A 146 10.71 0.84 -9.81
C ASP A 146 10.10 2.23 -9.91
N THR A 147 9.01 2.47 -9.18
CA THR A 147 8.25 3.72 -9.25
C THR A 147 7.75 4.14 -7.86
N ILE A 148 7.81 5.44 -7.60
CA ILE A 148 7.22 6.06 -6.42
C ILE A 148 6.09 6.97 -6.88
N VAL A 149 4.88 6.69 -6.40
CA VAL A 149 3.68 7.45 -6.73
C VAL A 149 3.27 8.31 -5.54
N PRO A 150 3.43 9.62 -5.63
CA PRO A 150 2.99 10.53 -4.57
C PRO A 150 1.47 10.72 -4.61
N PHE A 151 0.86 10.71 -3.43
CA PHE A 151 -0.57 10.97 -3.25
C PHE A 151 -0.77 12.34 -2.61
N ASN A 152 -1.38 13.25 -3.34
CA ASN A 152 -1.73 14.55 -2.82
C ASN A 152 -2.93 14.47 -1.85
N PRO A 153 -3.05 15.39 -0.89
CA PRO A 153 -4.25 15.55 -0.10
C PRO A 153 -5.49 15.69 -1.00
N LEU A 154 -6.59 15.09 -0.58
CA LEU A 154 -7.83 15.17 -1.35
C LEU A 154 -8.42 16.58 -1.26
N SER A 155 -8.76 17.17 -2.40
CA SER A 155 -9.52 18.43 -2.42
C SER A 155 -10.91 18.22 -1.82
N ARG A 156 -11.51 19.29 -1.27
CA ARG A 156 -12.89 19.25 -0.73
C ARG A 156 -13.89 18.72 -1.75
N GLU A 157 -13.74 19.13 -3.01
CA GLU A 157 -14.60 18.66 -4.10
C GLU A 157 -14.46 17.15 -4.33
N THR A 158 -13.23 16.64 -4.34
CA THR A 158 -12.94 15.21 -4.48
C THR A 158 -13.47 14.41 -3.29
N MET A 159 -13.32 14.94 -2.06
CA MET A 159 -13.87 14.31 -0.87
C MET A 159 -15.39 14.18 -0.93
N ILE A 160 -16.08 15.22 -1.37
CA ILE A 160 -17.55 15.21 -1.55
C ILE A 160 -17.94 14.14 -2.58
N LYS A 161 -17.29 14.08 -3.75
CA LYS A 161 -17.53 13.05 -4.77
C LYS A 161 -17.35 11.63 -4.23
N LEU A 162 -16.27 11.40 -3.48
CA LEU A 162 -16.00 10.10 -2.85
C LEU A 162 -17.03 9.74 -1.78
N LEU A 163 -17.47 10.71 -1.00
CA LEU A 163 -18.53 10.52 0.01
C LEU A 163 -19.83 10.07 -0.64
N TYR A 164 -20.26 10.75 -1.70
CA TYR A 164 -21.45 10.34 -2.47
C TYR A 164 -21.31 8.93 -3.06
N ALA A 165 -20.17 8.61 -3.65
CA ALA A 165 -19.93 7.29 -4.23
C ALA A 165 -19.99 6.17 -3.16
N LYS A 166 -19.34 6.38 -2.00
CA LYS A 166 -19.38 5.45 -0.87
C LYS A 166 -20.79 5.31 -0.27
N ALA A 167 -21.46 6.43 -0.06
CA ALA A 167 -22.84 6.43 0.45
C ALA A 167 -23.78 5.66 -0.49
N ARG A 168 -23.68 5.89 -1.80
CA ARG A 168 -24.49 5.16 -2.80
C ARG A 168 -24.21 3.65 -2.78
N LYS A 169 -22.92 3.25 -2.68
CA LYS A 169 -22.54 1.83 -2.56
C LYS A 169 -23.12 1.18 -1.31
N LEU A 170 -23.07 1.89 -0.18
CA LEU A 170 -23.64 1.43 1.10
C LEU A 170 -25.15 1.28 1.03
N LEU A 171 -25.84 2.29 0.50
CA LEU A 171 -27.30 2.28 0.34
C LEU A 171 -27.78 1.15 -0.58
N ASN A 172 -27.05 0.91 -1.68
CA ASN A 172 -27.36 -0.21 -2.59
C ASN A 172 -27.14 -1.57 -1.90
N LYS A 173 -26.09 -1.71 -1.08
CA LYS A 173 -25.87 -2.93 -0.29
C LYS A 173 -27.00 -3.14 0.71
N PHE A 174 -27.39 -2.09 1.43
CA PHE A 174 -28.48 -2.13 2.39
C PHE A 174 -29.81 -2.50 1.74
N TYR A 175 -30.11 -1.90 0.58
CA TYR A 175 -31.30 -2.24 -0.19
C TYR A 175 -31.35 -3.72 -0.61
N LYS A 176 -30.20 -4.25 -1.09
CA LYS A 176 -30.09 -5.66 -1.48
C LYS A 176 -30.30 -6.62 -0.30
N GLN A 177 -29.87 -6.22 0.90
CA GLN A 177 -29.97 -7.08 2.10
C GLN A 177 -31.34 -7.01 2.79
N HIS A 178 -31.97 -5.83 2.77
CA HIS A 178 -33.18 -5.57 3.60
C HIS A 178 -34.41 -5.19 2.79
N GLY A 179 -34.32 -4.99 1.47
CA GLY A 179 -35.42 -4.57 0.62
C GLY A 179 -35.90 -3.12 0.86
N VAL A 180 -35.23 -2.37 1.74
CA VAL A 180 -35.61 -1.01 2.15
C VAL A 180 -34.77 0.03 1.41
N LYS A 181 -35.44 0.97 0.71
CA LYS A 181 -34.79 2.13 0.11
C LYS A 181 -34.58 3.22 1.16
N VAL A 182 -33.32 3.62 1.36
CA VAL A 182 -32.94 4.74 2.22
C VAL A 182 -32.48 5.90 1.36
N PHE A 183 -32.96 7.09 1.64
CA PHE A 183 -32.57 8.32 0.96
C PHE A 183 -31.77 9.21 1.91
N ILE A 184 -30.63 9.73 1.44
CA ILE A 184 -29.86 10.72 2.17
C ILE A 184 -30.31 12.09 1.67
N GLY A 185 -30.91 12.88 2.56
CA GLY A 185 -31.35 14.22 2.25
C GLY A 185 -30.15 15.19 2.08
N PRO A 186 -30.31 16.29 1.33
CA PRO A 186 -29.23 17.24 1.02
C PRO A 186 -28.65 17.98 2.24
N ARG A 187 -29.28 17.87 3.40
CA ARG A 187 -28.81 18.49 4.67
C ARG A 187 -27.83 17.61 5.46
N VAL A 188 -27.59 16.36 5.01
CA VAL A 188 -26.74 15.39 5.71
C VAL A 188 -25.35 15.32 5.06
N LEU A 189 -25.17 15.92 3.91
CA LEU A 189 -23.94 16.03 3.13
C LEU A 189 -23.53 17.48 2.98
#